data_93121a1607db770741792a967f0bde4f
#
_entry.id   93121a1607db770741792a967f0bde4f
#
_cell.length_a   1.000
_cell.length_b   1.000
_cell.length_c   1.000
_cell.angle_alpha   90.00
_cell.angle_beta   90.00
_cell.angle_gamma   90.00
#
_symmetry.space_group_name_H-M   'P 1'
#
loop_
_entity.id
_entity.type
_entity.pdbx_description
1 polymer ?
#
loop_
_entity_poly.entity_id
_entity_poly.type
_entity_poly.pdbx_seq_one_letter_code
_entity_poly.pdbx_strand_id
1 'polypeptide(L)'
;SDIINRSSDNLNLFDTPLLLCRNYGFTLDQKIVKRTFDLIFAIVVSILALPFACVAAIAIKLDDGGPILYKQRRLTLGGKEFNVYKFRSMVVNAEAAGPQLATEEDHRITKAGKFLRKYRLDEIPQLLNILKGDMSVVGPRPERPELAQQYEKTMPEFEFRLHVKAGLTGYAQVIGLYDT
;
A
#
# COMPACT_ATOMS: atom_id res chain seq x y z
N SER A 1 -10.31 -16.05 10.57
CA SER A 1 -10.99 -16.24 11.86
C SER A 1 -10.03 -16.56 13.01
N ASP A 2 -8.88 -17.20 12.74
CA ASP A 2 -7.95 -17.68 13.80
C ASP A 2 -7.11 -16.56 14.46
N ILE A 3 -6.99 -15.39 13.81
CA ILE A 3 -6.28 -14.25 14.41
C ILE A 3 -7.11 -13.59 15.52
N ILE A 4 -8.43 -13.65 15.40
CA ILE A 4 -9.35 -13.11 16.41
C ILE A 4 -9.46 -14.03 17.62
N ASN A 5 -9.39 -15.35 17.40
CA ASN A 5 -9.50 -16.34 18.48
C ASN A 5 -8.27 -16.46 19.40
N ARG A 6 -7.09 -16.03 18.97
CA ARG A 6 -5.87 -16.06 19.82
C ARG A 6 -5.78 -14.92 20.83
N SER A 7 -6.64 -13.92 20.74
CA SER A 7 -6.63 -12.77 21.65
C SER A 7 -7.82 -12.75 22.62
N SER A 8 -8.63 -13.82 22.67
CA SER A 8 -9.78 -13.89 23.58
C SER A 8 -9.55 -14.94 24.65
N ASP A 9 -9.46 -14.49 25.90
CA ASP A 9 -9.51 -15.36 27.07
C ASP A 9 -10.96 -15.48 27.54
N ASN A 10 -11.47 -16.70 27.64
CA ASN A 10 -12.78 -16.96 28.22
C ASN A 10 -12.68 -16.85 29.74
N LEU A 11 -13.21 -15.78 30.28
CA LEU A 11 -13.36 -15.59 31.72
C LEU A 11 -14.84 -15.85 32.08
N ASN A 12 -15.11 -16.78 32.97
CA ASN A 12 -16.42 -16.98 33.56
C ASN A 12 -16.55 -16.13 34.84
N LEU A 13 -17.42 -15.12 34.78
CA LEU A 13 -17.80 -14.34 35.93
C LEU A 13 -19.30 -14.54 36.17
N PHE A 14 -19.68 -15.17 37.32
CA PHE A 14 -21.08 -15.46 37.68
C PHE A 14 -21.88 -16.15 36.56
N ASP A 15 -21.37 -17.28 36.04
CA ASP A 15 -21.97 -18.09 34.94
C ASP A 15 -22.21 -17.36 33.63
N THR A 16 -21.70 -16.13 33.47
CA THR A 16 -21.76 -15.41 32.21
C THR A 16 -20.41 -15.52 31.49
N PRO A 17 -20.33 -16.07 30.28
CA PRO A 17 -19.08 -16.10 29.53
C PRO A 17 -18.71 -14.69 29.12
N LEU A 18 -17.65 -14.14 29.68
CA LEU A 18 -17.05 -12.87 29.29
C LEU A 18 -15.91 -13.15 28.31
N LEU A 19 -16.05 -12.66 27.10
CA LEU A 19 -14.98 -12.63 26.11
C LEU A 19 -14.10 -11.40 26.35
N LEU A 20 -12.92 -11.61 26.95
CA LEU A 20 -11.94 -10.55 27.09
C LEU A 20 -11.15 -10.44 25.80
N CYS A 21 -11.58 -9.54 24.90
CA CYS A 21 -10.82 -9.21 23.70
C CYS A 21 -9.67 -8.28 24.09
N ARG A 22 -8.48 -8.84 24.33
CA ARG A 22 -7.27 -8.06 24.51
C ARG A 22 -6.74 -7.65 23.12
N ASN A 23 -6.78 -6.37 22.85
CA ASN A 23 -6.19 -5.81 21.62
C ASN A 23 -4.67 -5.73 21.79
N TYR A 24 -3.99 -6.86 21.62
CA TYR A 24 -2.53 -6.88 21.58
C TYR A 24 -2.07 -6.47 20.19
N GLY A 25 -1.71 -5.20 20.02
CA GLY A 25 -0.86 -4.83 18.90
C GLY A 25 0.43 -5.68 18.91
N PHE A 26 1.18 -5.67 17.81
CA PHE A 26 2.46 -6.37 17.74
C PHE A 26 3.34 -6.06 18.96
N THR A 27 3.90 -7.11 19.60
CA THR A 27 4.91 -6.96 20.63
C THR A 27 6.16 -6.28 20.07
N LEU A 28 7.04 -5.78 20.94
CA LEU A 28 8.28 -5.14 20.49
C LEU A 28 9.12 -6.09 19.62
N ASP A 29 9.25 -7.35 20.05
CA ASP A 29 10.00 -8.38 19.31
C ASP A 29 9.40 -8.61 17.93
N GLN A 30 8.09 -8.73 17.82
CA GLN A 30 7.39 -8.88 16.55
C GLN A 30 7.58 -7.66 15.62
N LYS A 31 7.57 -6.46 16.20
CA LYS A 31 7.85 -5.22 15.43
C LYS A 31 9.28 -5.20 14.89
N ILE A 32 10.26 -5.63 15.70
CA ILE A 32 11.66 -5.68 15.30
C ILE A 32 11.86 -6.73 14.20
N VAL A 33 11.37 -7.95 14.41
CA VAL A 33 11.48 -9.03 13.41
C VAL A 33 10.83 -8.61 12.09
N LYS A 34 9.61 -8.07 12.16
CA LYS A 34 8.91 -7.59 10.96
C LYS A 34 9.68 -6.47 10.26
N ARG A 35 10.21 -5.51 11.00
CA ARG A 35 10.98 -4.40 10.41
C ARG A 35 12.27 -4.88 9.76
N THR A 36 12.97 -5.82 10.39
CA THR A 36 14.18 -6.43 9.85
C THR A 36 13.87 -7.15 8.54
N PHE A 37 12.80 -7.95 8.51
CA PHE A 37 12.32 -8.59 7.28
C PHE A 37 12.01 -7.57 6.19
N ASP A 38 11.24 -6.52 6.50
CA ASP A 38 10.88 -5.46 5.55
C ASP A 38 12.12 -4.80 4.94
N LEU A 39 13.14 -4.52 5.76
CA LEU A 39 14.39 -3.89 5.31
C LEU A 39 15.21 -4.82 4.40
N ILE A 40 15.42 -6.07 4.83
CA ILE A 40 16.18 -7.06 4.04
C ILE A 40 15.49 -7.27 2.70
N PHE A 41 14.17 -7.50 2.70
CA PHE A 41 13.39 -7.67 1.49
C PHE A 41 13.52 -6.46 0.56
N ALA A 42 13.30 -5.25 1.11
CA ALA A 42 13.36 -4.02 0.31
C ALA A 42 14.74 -3.78 -0.31
N ILE A 43 15.83 -4.08 0.42
CA ILE A 43 17.20 -3.96 -0.10
C ILE A 43 17.44 -4.96 -1.23
N VAL A 44 17.18 -6.24 -0.98
CA VAL A 44 17.41 -7.31 -1.97
C VAL A 44 16.60 -7.06 -3.23
N VAL A 45 15.30 -6.79 -3.09
CA VAL A 45 14.43 -6.54 -4.24
C VAL A 45 14.81 -5.24 -4.95
N SER A 46 15.26 -4.19 -4.25
CA SER A 46 15.72 -2.96 -4.90
C SER A 46 16.95 -3.20 -5.79
N ILE A 47 17.91 -4.02 -5.32
CA ILE A 47 19.10 -4.38 -6.11
C ILE A 47 18.69 -5.16 -7.36
N LEU A 48 17.83 -6.18 -7.22
CA LEU A 48 17.35 -6.99 -8.33
C LEU A 48 16.47 -6.20 -9.32
N ALA A 49 15.69 -5.26 -8.83
CA ALA A 49 14.81 -4.43 -9.64
C ALA A 49 15.53 -3.24 -10.30
N LEU A 50 16.77 -2.93 -9.92
CA LEU A 50 17.50 -1.77 -10.44
C LEU A 50 17.59 -1.72 -11.98
N PRO A 51 17.96 -2.80 -12.69
CA PRO A 51 18.00 -2.76 -14.16
C PRO A 51 16.62 -2.48 -14.77
N PHE A 52 15.56 -3.06 -14.23
CA PHE A 52 14.19 -2.79 -14.68
C PHE A 52 13.76 -1.37 -14.39
N ALA A 53 14.14 -0.83 -13.24
CA ALA A 53 13.90 0.56 -12.87
C ALA A 53 14.59 1.54 -13.82
N CYS A 54 15.83 1.25 -14.24
CA CYS A 54 16.55 2.07 -15.22
C CYS A 54 15.85 2.05 -16.58
N VAL A 55 15.45 0.88 -17.06
CA VAL A 55 14.73 0.74 -18.34
C VAL A 55 13.39 1.47 -18.27
N ALA A 56 12.63 1.34 -17.18
CA ALA A 56 11.38 2.04 -16.97
C ALA A 56 11.58 3.57 -16.99
N ALA A 57 12.61 4.06 -16.30
CA ALA A 57 12.92 5.49 -16.25
C ALA A 57 13.25 6.06 -17.64
N ILE A 58 14.04 5.32 -18.44
CA ILE A 58 14.35 5.71 -19.82
C ILE A 58 13.08 5.69 -20.69
N ALA A 59 12.27 4.63 -20.62
CA ALA A 59 11.03 4.50 -21.37
C ALA A 59 10.06 5.67 -21.09
N ILE A 60 9.87 6.01 -19.80
CA ILE A 60 9.02 7.17 -19.42
C ILE A 60 9.59 8.47 -19.99
N LYS A 61 10.90 8.64 -19.94
CA LYS A 61 11.55 9.87 -20.39
C LYS A 61 11.47 10.03 -21.91
N LEU A 62 11.49 8.93 -22.65
CA LEU A 62 11.37 8.92 -24.11
C LEU A 62 9.91 9.06 -24.59
N ASP A 63 8.94 8.67 -23.77
CA ASP A 63 7.51 8.68 -24.15
C ASP A 63 6.95 10.13 -24.20
N ASP A 64 7.19 10.96 -23.16
CA ASP A 64 6.64 12.33 -23.10
C ASP A 64 7.58 13.37 -22.45
N GLY A 65 8.84 13.01 -22.15
CA GLY A 65 9.86 13.93 -21.61
C GLY A 65 9.65 14.41 -20.17
N GLY A 66 8.54 14.12 -19.53
CA GLY A 66 8.17 14.62 -18.22
C GLY A 66 8.90 13.94 -17.04
N PRO A 67 8.47 14.17 -15.78
CA PRO A 67 9.09 13.58 -14.59
C PRO A 67 8.94 12.06 -14.55
N ILE A 68 9.98 11.35 -14.12
CA ILE A 68 10.01 9.89 -14.05
C ILE A 68 9.15 9.38 -12.89
N LEU A 69 9.22 10.07 -11.75
CA LEU A 69 8.51 9.69 -10.53
C LEU A 69 7.25 10.52 -10.34
N TYR A 70 6.20 9.83 -9.90
CA TYR A 70 4.96 10.39 -9.43
C TYR A 70 4.83 10.17 -7.92
N LYS A 71 4.30 11.18 -7.22
CA LYS A 71 4.06 11.16 -5.77
C LYS A 71 2.58 11.35 -5.52
N GLN A 72 2.00 10.53 -4.65
CA GLN A 72 0.61 10.63 -4.28
C GLN A 72 0.45 10.51 -2.76
N ARG A 73 -0.35 11.39 -2.16
CA ARG A 73 -0.68 11.32 -0.73
C ARG A 73 -1.52 10.08 -0.44
N ARG A 74 -1.15 9.37 0.60
CA ARG A 74 -1.79 8.14 1.08
C ARG A 74 -1.75 8.08 2.60
N LEU A 75 -2.61 7.24 3.19
CA LEU A 75 -2.65 6.98 4.62
C LEU A 75 -1.86 5.73 4.99
N THR A 76 -1.23 5.76 6.18
CA THR A 76 -0.56 4.63 6.79
C THR A 76 -0.95 4.52 8.27
N LEU A 77 -0.18 3.78 9.06
CA LEU A 77 -0.41 3.56 10.50
C LEU A 77 -0.83 4.85 11.24
N GLY A 78 -1.94 4.73 11.98
CA GLY A 78 -2.48 5.82 12.80
C GLY A 78 -3.06 6.98 11.98
N GLY A 79 -3.43 6.76 10.70
CA GLY A 79 -3.98 7.80 9.84
C GLY A 79 -2.92 8.83 9.36
N LYS A 80 -1.63 8.55 9.57
CA LYS A 80 -0.56 9.44 9.12
C LYS A 80 -0.51 9.50 7.60
N GLU A 81 -0.46 10.72 7.06
CA GLU A 81 -0.24 10.93 5.63
C GLU A 81 1.22 10.74 5.25
N PHE A 82 1.46 10.12 4.11
CA PHE A 82 2.77 9.99 3.48
C PHE A 82 2.65 10.03 1.96
N ASN A 83 3.77 10.24 1.27
CA ASN A 83 3.81 10.22 -0.19
C ASN A 83 4.26 8.84 -0.69
N VAL A 84 3.36 8.11 -1.34
CA VAL A 84 3.71 6.92 -2.11
C VAL A 84 4.48 7.33 -3.35
N TYR A 85 5.61 6.67 -3.62
CA TYR A 85 6.40 6.84 -4.84
C TYR A 85 5.99 5.79 -5.87
N LYS A 86 5.72 6.23 -7.09
CA LYS A 86 5.48 5.36 -8.24
C LYS A 86 6.24 5.88 -9.46
N PHE A 87 6.52 5.01 -10.42
CA PHE A 87 6.84 5.48 -11.75
C PHE A 87 5.60 6.10 -12.38
N ARG A 88 5.79 7.20 -13.10
CA ARG A 88 4.69 7.85 -13.79
C ARG A 88 4.21 6.99 -14.95
N SER A 89 2.96 6.61 -14.92
CA SER A 89 2.28 5.81 -15.94
C SER A 89 1.19 6.58 -16.70
N MET A 90 0.97 7.86 -16.34
CA MET A 90 -0.03 8.74 -16.94
C MET A 90 0.60 10.03 -17.43
N VAL A 91 -0.09 10.74 -18.33
CA VAL A 91 0.33 12.06 -18.82
C VAL A 91 0.49 13.07 -17.67
N VAL A 92 1.28 14.13 -17.87
CA VAL A 92 1.64 15.11 -16.86
C VAL A 92 0.31 15.76 -16.46
N ASN A 93 -0.57 16.06 -16.44
CA ASN A 93 -1.81 16.68 -15.92
C ASN A 93 -3.01 15.71 -15.86
N ALA A 94 -2.74 14.41 -15.67
CA ALA A 94 -3.80 13.39 -15.65
C ALA A 94 -4.88 13.63 -14.57
N GLU A 95 -4.56 14.33 -13.49
CA GLU A 95 -5.47 14.66 -12.39
C GLU A 95 -5.92 16.14 -12.37
N ALA A 96 -5.78 16.88 -13.48
CA ALA A 96 -6.20 18.29 -13.54
C ALA A 96 -7.71 18.49 -13.25
N ALA A 97 -8.53 17.49 -13.54
CA ALA A 97 -9.97 17.48 -13.26
C ALA A 97 -10.32 16.89 -11.87
N GLY A 98 -9.31 16.68 -11.01
CA GLY A 98 -9.48 16.08 -9.70
C GLY A 98 -9.13 14.58 -9.66
N PRO A 99 -9.14 13.97 -8.45
CA PRO A 99 -8.81 12.57 -8.27
C PRO A 99 -9.88 11.67 -8.87
N GLN A 100 -9.48 10.87 -9.85
CA GLN A 100 -10.34 9.89 -10.52
C GLN A 100 -9.73 8.49 -10.43
N LEU A 101 -10.57 7.48 -10.31
CA LEU A 101 -10.14 6.10 -10.46
C LEU A 101 -9.77 5.84 -11.92
N ALA A 102 -8.68 5.13 -12.15
CA ALA A 102 -8.27 4.74 -13.48
C ALA A 102 -9.13 3.55 -13.96
N THR A 103 -9.50 3.57 -15.22
CA THR A 103 -10.16 2.46 -15.92
C THR A 103 -9.16 1.75 -16.83
N GLU A 104 -9.47 0.54 -17.32
CA GLU A 104 -8.56 -0.21 -18.20
C GLU A 104 -8.24 0.53 -19.51
N GLU A 105 -9.22 1.24 -20.07
CA GLU A 105 -9.09 2.01 -21.31
C GLU A 105 -8.86 3.51 -21.08
N ASP A 106 -8.26 3.88 -19.94
CA ASP A 106 -8.04 5.27 -19.60
C ASP A 106 -7.03 5.92 -20.56
N HIS A 107 -7.50 6.88 -21.35
CA HIS A 107 -6.70 7.62 -22.33
C HIS A 107 -5.57 8.45 -21.71
N ARG A 108 -5.60 8.67 -20.39
CA ARG A 108 -4.53 9.35 -19.66
C ARG A 108 -3.29 8.49 -19.49
N ILE A 109 -3.40 7.16 -19.71
CA ILE A 109 -2.28 6.23 -19.55
C ILE A 109 -1.38 6.32 -20.79
N THR A 110 -0.08 6.56 -20.56
CA THR A 110 0.92 6.63 -21.64
C THR A 110 1.23 5.24 -22.21
N LYS A 111 1.90 5.14 -23.34
CA LYS A 111 2.29 3.85 -23.95
C LYS A 111 3.23 3.06 -23.00
N ALA A 112 4.26 3.73 -22.49
CA ALA A 112 5.13 3.16 -21.47
C ALA A 112 4.33 2.80 -20.21
N GLY A 113 3.40 3.65 -19.79
CA GLY A 113 2.54 3.44 -18.63
C GLY A 113 1.68 2.17 -18.71
N LYS A 114 1.13 1.84 -19.87
CA LYS A 114 0.37 0.59 -20.09
C LYS A 114 1.23 -0.63 -19.79
N PHE A 115 2.46 -0.65 -20.28
CA PHE A 115 3.41 -1.74 -20.02
C PHE A 115 3.78 -1.82 -18.53
N LEU A 116 4.13 -0.68 -17.94
CA LEU A 116 4.53 -0.63 -16.52
C LEU A 116 3.40 -1.12 -15.59
N ARG A 117 2.17 -0.72 -15.84
CA ARG A 117 1.00 -1.14 -15.04
C ARG A 117 0.69 -2.62 -15.22
N LYS A 118 0.73 -3.13 -16.46
CA LYS A 118 0.49 -4.54 -16.75
C LYS A 118 1.40 -5.47 -15.92
N TYR A 119 2.66 -5.09 -15.73
CA TYR A 119 3.65 -5.88 -14.99
C TYR A 119 3.91 -5.34 -13.57
N ARG A 120 3.14 -4.35 -13.12
CA ARG A 120 3.26 -3.67 -11.82
C ARG A 120 4.67 -3.09 -11.56
N LEU A 121 5.42 -2.82 -12.61
CA LEU A 121 6.74 -2.19 -12.52
C LEU A 121 6.66 -0.73 -12.06
N ASP A 122 5.51 -0.09 -12.26
CA ASP A 122 5.24 1.26 -11.75
C ASP A 122 5.30 1.35 -10.22
N GLU A 123 5.17 0.24 -9.50
CA GLU A 123 5.20 0.20 -8.04
C GLU A 123 6.60 -0.04 -7.45
N ILE A 124 7.64 -0.32 -8.28
CA ILE A 124 9.03 -0.52 -7.81
C ILE A 124 9.51 0.62 -6.89
N PRO A 125 9.26 1.92 -7.16
CA PRO A 125 9.72 2.99 -6.28
C PRO A 125 9.12 2.98 -4.87
N GLN A 126 8.05 2.20 -4.61
CA GLN A 126 7.49 2.03 -3.26
C GLN A 126 8.45 1.31 -2.30
N LEU A 127 9.45 0.57 -2.83
CA LEU A 127 10.53 0.02 -2.01
C LEU A 127 11.24 1.11 -1.21
N LEU A 128 11.36 2.34 -1.73
CA LEU A 128 11.89 3.48 -0.99
C LEU A 128 11.00 3.86 0.20
N ASN A 129 9.67 3.71 0.08
CA ASN A 129 8.75 3.96 1.20
C ASN A 129 8.92 2.90 2.30
N ILE A 130 9.20 1.65 1.91
CA ILE A 130 9.50 0.58 2.88
C ILE A 130 10.82 0.88 3.59
N LEU A 131 11.88 1.27 2.87
CA LEU A 131 13.17 1.63 3.47
C LEU A 131 13.06 2.82 4.42
N LYS A 132 12.26 3.84 4.07
CA LYS A 132 11.97 4.99 4.94
C LYS A 132 11.14 4.61 6.16
N GLY A 133 10.37 3.52 6.10
CA GLY A 133 9.49 3.07 7.19
C GLY A 133 8.06 3.60 7.12
N ASP A 134 7.69 4.27 6.04
CA ASP A 134 6.32 4.71 5.78
C ASP A 134 5.40 3.52 5.48
N MET A 135 5.96 2.49 4.82
CA MET A 135 5.27 1.27 4.41
C MET A 135 5.97 0.01 4.94
N SER A 136 5.27 -1.11 4.82
CA SER A 136 5.75 -2.47 5.03
C SER A 136 5.62 -3.28 3.74
N VAL A 137 6.29 -4.43 3.64
CA VAL A 137 6.09 -5.37 2.53
C VAL A 137 4.65 -5.87 2.53
N VAL A 138 4.17 -6.36 3.67
CA VAL A 138 2.82 -6.90 3.82
C VAL A 138 1.98 -6.00 4.73
N GLY A 139 0.85 -5.56 4.22
CA GLY A 139 -0.12 -4.72 4.94
C GLY A 139 -1.30 -4.34 4.03
N PRO A 140 -2.29 -3.61 4.55
CA PRO A 140 -3.40 -3.12 3.75
C PRO A 140 -2.89 -2.13 2.69
N ARG A 141 -3.51 -2.15 1.51
CA ARG A 141 -3.19 -1.20 0.43
C ARG A 141 -3.39 0.25 0.92
N PRO A 142 -2.40 1.14 0.75
CA PRO A 142 -2.54 2.53 1.17
C PRO A 142 -3.64 3.23 0.38
N GLU A 143 -4.56 3.90 1.08
CA GLU A 143 -5.69 4.59 0.46
C GLU A 143 -5.50 6.12 0.47
N ARG A 144 -6.17 6.83 -0.45
CA ARG A 144 -6.18 8.30 -0.48
C ARG A 144 -6.97 8.82 0.71
N PRO A 145 -6.55 9.94 1.37
CA PRO A 145 -7.28 10.50 2.49
C PRO A 145 -8.75 10.79 2.16
N GLU A 146 -9.00 11.32 0.97
CA GLU A 146 -10.34 11.71 0.51
C GLU A 146 -11.26 10.49 0.33
N LEU A 147 -10.72 9.39 -0.21
CA LEU A 147 -11.46 8.13 -0.40
C LEU A 147 -11.68 7.40 0.93
N ALA A 148 -10.66 7.40 1.81
CA ALA A 148 -10.79 6.81 3.14
C ALA A 148 -11.93 7.44 3.93
N GLN A 149 -12.04 8.78 3.94
CA GLN A 149 -13.14 9.50 4.57
C GLN A 149 -14.51 9.16 3.97
N GLN A 150 -14.58 8.86 2.67
CA GLN A 150 -15.83 8.42 2.06
C GLN A 150 -16.21 7.00 2.49
N TYR A 151 -15.23 6.08 2.50
CA TYR A 151 -15.46 4.70 2.93
C TYR A 151 -15.83 4.60 4.40
N GLU A 152 -15.21 5.36 5.27
CA GLU A 152 -15.51 5.40 6.71
C GLU A 152 -16.95 5.82 7.01
N LYS A 153 -17.58 6.66 6.18
CA LYS A 153 -18.99 7.05 6.33
C LYS A 153 -19.95 5.89 6.10
N THR A 154 -19.62 4.97 5.21
CA THR A 154 -20.46 3.82 4.86
C THR A 154 -20.04 2.54 5.56
N MET A 155 -18.77 2.45 5.97
CA MET A 155 -18.16 1.28 6.59
C MET A 155 -17.18 1.75 7.68
N PRO A 156 -17.65 1.97 8.92
CA PRO A 156 -16.80 2.44 10.03
C PRO A 156 -15.58 1.54 10.29
N GLU A 157 -15.70 0.23 10.04
CA GLU A 157 -14.62 -0.74 10.20
C GLU A 157 -13.44 -0.50 9.25
N PHE A 158 -13.62 0.35 8.23
CA PHE A 158 -12.56 0.71 7.29
C PHE A 158 -11.35 1.34 8.01
N GLU A 159 -11.57 2.01 9.13
CA GLU A 159 -10.53 2.58 9.98
C GLU A 159 -9.55 1.52 10.54
N PHE A 160 -9.99 0.29 10.76
CA PHE A 160 -9.12 -0.77 11.32
C PHE A 160 -7.88 -1.04 10.48
N ARG A 161 -7.91 -0.74 9.20
CA ARG A 161 -6.74 -0.83 8.31
C ARG A 161 -5.60 0.09 8.74
N LEU A 162 -5.91 1.16 9.46
CA LEU A 162 -4.93 2.14 9.95
C LEU A 162 -4.23 1.70 11.25
N HIS A 163 -4.60 0.56 11.83
CA HIS A 163 -3.92 -0.01 13.01
C HIS A 163 -2.57 -0.66 12.68
N VAL A 164 -2.27 -0.84 11.40
CA VAL A 164 -1.00 -1.39 10.90
C VAL A 164 -0.45 -0.50 9.77
N LYS A 165 0.85 -0.66 9.47
CA LYS A 165 1.45 0.06 8.32
C LYS A 165 0.83 -0.40 7.01
N ALA A 166 0.63 0.53 6.10
CA ALA A 166 0.27 0.23 4.72
C ALA A 166 1.30 -0.70 4.07
N GLY A 167 0.84 -1.63 3.23
CA GLY A 167 1.67 -2.63 2.58
C GLY A 167 1.86 -2.39 1.09
N LEU A 168 2.99 -2.89 0.57
CA LEU A 168 3.21 -3.03 -0.87
C LEU A 168 2.31 -4.12 -1.44
N THR A 169 2.13 -5.21 -0.68
CA THR A 169 1.19 -6.29 -0.96
C THR A 169 0.32 -6.59 0.26
N GLY A 170 -0.81 -7.24 0.05
CA GLY A 170 -1.72 -7.60 1.10
C GLY A 170 -2.80 -8.57 0.62
N TYR A 171 -3.60 -9.07 1.54
CA TYR A 171 -4.62 -10.09 1.30
C TYR A 171 -5.55 -9.74 0.13
N ALA A 172 -6.11 -8.53 0.12
CA ALA A 172 -7.02 -8.08 -0.93
C ALA A 172 -6.36 -8.00 -2.32
N GLN A 173 -5.08 -7.65 -2.38
CA GLN A 173 -4.31 -7.57 -3.62
C GLN A 173 -3.95 -8.95 -4.18
N VAL A 174 -3.79 -9.96 -3.30
CA VAL A 174 -3.45 -11.33 -3.69
C VAL A 174 -4.69 -12.09 -4.19
N ILE A 175 -5.87 -11.82 -3.60
CA ILE A 175 -7.12 -12.49 -3.97
C ILE A 175 -7.79 -11.83 -5.19
N GLY A 176 -7.25 -10.72 -5.70
CA GLY A 176 -7.82 -10.04 -6.87
C GLY A 176 -9.09 -9.24 -6.58
N LEU A 177 -9.34 -8.87 -5.31
CA LEU A 177 -10.49 -8.02 -4.94
C LEU A 177 -10.29 -6.53 -5.32
N TYR A 178 -9.13 -6.18 -5.82
CA TYR A 178 -8.81 -4.86 -6.36
C TYR A 178 -8.33 -5.01 -7.80
N ASP A 179 -9.27 -5.01 -8.73
CA ASP A 179 -8.97 -4.70 -10.13
C ASP A 179 -8.64 -3.21 -10.23
N THR A 180 -7.43 -2.92 -10.68
CA THR A 180 -6.96 -1.56 -11.00
C THR A 180 -6.75 -1.43 -12.48
#